data_5b4b667022b771952bccde59cce4c2da
#
_entry.id   5b4b667022b771952bccde59cce4c2da
#
_cell.length_a   1.000
_cell.length_b   1.000
_cell.length_c   1.000
_cell.angle_alpha   90.00
_cell.angle_beta   90.00
_cell.angle_gamma   90.00
#
_symmetry.space_group_name_H-M   'P 1'
#
loop_
_entity.id
_entity.type
_entity.pdbx_description
1 polymer ?
#
loop_
_entity_poly.entity_id
_entity_poly.type
_entity_poly.pdbx_seq_one_letter_code
_entity_poly.pdbx_strand_id
1 'polypeptide(L)'
;MNNFNFSEIDNADPAQWCRLFQEAAAEFDVLLSDAQLNLFLMYYRELKFWNSRINLIASAESLPDIVIKHFLDSLTLIPCIPFPDGRLIDIGTGGGFPAIPLKIALNSLKVTLLEASRKKVSFLKSLRRVLNLQDMKILNERVEDLITQAPCPNRFDMVVSRAALKLPEYLRFGKELVSPHGVIIAMKGANYQHELEDVNDILEEYGIFLAEVRSLALPCTGDFRAILIFRKSLSRT
;
A
#
# COMPACT_ATOMS: atom_id res chain seq x y z
N MET A 1 -4.95 -4.73 -24.97
CA MET A 1 -5.56 -4.00 -23.85
C MET A 1 -7.01 -4.44 -23.78
N ASN A 2 -7.36 -5.25 -22.82
CA ASN A 2 -8.74 -5.66 -22.61
C ASN A 2 -9.51 -4.44 -22.08
N ASN A 3 -10.56 -4.05 -22.79
CA ASN A 3 -11.47 -2.99 -22.35
C ASN A 3 -12.37 -3.53 -21.23
N PHE A 4 -11.84 -3.56 -19.98
CA PHE A 4 -12.66 -3.87 -18.83
C PHE A 4 -13.68 -2.75 -18.63
N ASN A 5 -14.95 -3.05 -18.78
CA ASN A 5 -16.01 -2.09 -18.54
C ASN A 5 -16.48 -2.17 -17.07
N PHE A 6 -15.77 -1.47 -16.18
CA PHE A 6 -16.15 -1.38 -14.76
C PHE A 6 -17.36 -0.45 -14.52
N SER A 7 -17.84 0.30 -15.51
CA SER A 7 -18.98 1.21 -15.32
C SER A 7 -20.29 0.50 -14.95
N GLU A 8 -20.39 -0.80 -15.22
CA GLU A 8 -21.56 -1.62 -14.89
C GLU A 8 -21.53 -2.18 -13.46
N ILE A 9 -20.43 -2.02 -12.72
CA ILE A 9 -20.20 -2.67 -11.43
C ILE A 9 -21.01 -2.06 -10.29
N ASP A 10 -21.42 -0.80 -10.35
CA ASP A 10 -22.21 -0.18 -9.26
C ASP A 10 -23.55 -0.90 -9.00
N ASN A 11 -24.08 -1.63 -9.99
CA ASN A 11 -25.25 -2.47 -9.90
C ASN A 11 -24.97 -3.95 -10.21
N ALA A 12 -23.70 -4.35 -10.30
CA ALA A 12 -23.32 -5.69 -10.72
C ALA A 12 -23.60 -6.72 -9.64
N ASP A 13 -24.01 -7.90 -10.09
CA ASP A 13 -23.98 -9.12 -9.30
C ASP A 13 -22.55 -9.32 -8.70
N PRO A 14 -22.45 -9.68 -7.41
CA PRO A 14 -21.17 -10.00 -6.77
C PRO A 14 -20.27 -10.94 -7.58
N ALA A 15 -20.84 -11.89 -8.34
CA ALA A 15 -20.08 -12.78 -9.20
C ALA A 15 -19.44 -12.07 -10.41
N GLN A 16 -20.13 -11.10 -11.01
CA GLN A 16 -19.57 -10.29 -12.09
C GLN A 16 -18.45 -9.39 -11.58
N TRP A 17 -18.62 -8.77 -10.41
CA TRP A 17 -17.58 -7.99 -9.74
C TRP A 17 -16.31 -8.80 -9.50
N CYS A 18 -16.44 -9.98 -8.90
CA CYS A 18 -15.30 -10.88 -8.63
C CYS A 18 -14.54 -11.25 -9.91
N ARG A 19 -15.26 -11.53 -11.00
CA ARG A 19 -14.65 -11.88 -12.28
C ARG A 19 -13.83 -10.72 -12.85
N LEU A 20 -14.41 -9.53 -12.95
CA LEU A 20 -13.74 -8.35 -13.49
C LEU A 20 -12.53 -7.94 -12.64
N PHE A 21 -12.63 -8.03 -11.31
CA PHE A 21 -11.51 -7.74 -10.43
C PHE A 21 -10.40 -8.77 -10.59
N GLN A 22 -10.73 -10.06 -10.69
CA GLN A 22 -9.76 -11.13 -10.94
C GLN A 22 -9.04 -10.94 -12.28
N GLU A 23 -9.77 -10.63 -13.34
CA GLU A 23 -9.20 -10.40 -14.67
C GLU A 23 -8.25 -9.19 -14.67
N ALA A 24 -8.64 -8.10 -13.99
CA ALA A 24 -7.80 -6.91 -13.88
C ALA A 24 -6.56 -7.14 -12.99
N ALA A 25 -6.67 -7.93 -11.92
CA ALA A 25 -5.53 -8.30 -11.08
C ALA A 25 -4.54 -9.20 -11.82
N ALA A 26 -5.03 -10.06 -12.71
CA ALA A 26 -4.20 -10.95 -13.53
C ALA A 26 -3.29 -10.19 -14.52
N GLU A 27 -3.61 -8.94 -14.90
CA GLU A 27 -2.72 -8.10 -15.71
C GLU A 27 -1.40 -7.75 -14.98
N PHE A 28 -1.37 -7.91 -13.66
CA PHE A 28 -0.18 -7.73 -12.81
C PHE A 28 0.38 -9.06 -12.27
N ASP A 29 0.05 -10.18 -12.90
CA ASP A 29 0.42 -11.53 -12.47
C ASP A 29 -0.12 -11.89 -11.06
N VAL A 30 -1.24 -11.26 -10.64
CA VAL A 30 -1.88 -11.50 -9.35
C VAL A 30 -3.11 -12.37 -9.52
N LEU A 31 -3.03 -13.60 -9.02
CA LEU A 31 -4.15 -14.53 -8.98
C LEU A 31 -4.79 -14.51 -7.60
N LEU A 32 -6.06 -14.10 -7.54
CA LEU A 32 -6.85 -14.07 -6.31
C LEU A 32 -7.80 -15.25 -6.25
N SER A 33 -7.86 -15.94 -5.13
CA SER A 33 -8.87 -16.98 -4.87
C SER A 33 -10.24 -16.34 -4.57
N ASP A 34 -11.31 -17.11 -4.69
CA ASP A 34 -12.66 -16.68 -4.32
C ASP A 34 -12.76 -16.19 -2.88
N ALA A 35 -12.01 -16.82 -1.96
CA ALA A 35 -11.93 -16.39 -0.57
C ALA A 35 -11.32 -14.99 -0.45
N GLN A 36 -10.24 -14.69 -1.20
CA GLN A 36 -9.62 -13.38 -1.22
C GLN A 36 -10.52 -12.32 -1.87
N LEU A 37 -11.19 -12.66 -2.97
CA LEU A 37 -12.17 -11.79 -3.61
C LEU A 37 -13.32 -11.43 -2.65
N ASN A 38 -13.81 -12.39 -1.88
CA ASN A 38 -14.81 -12.14 -0.84
C ASN A 38 -14.29 -11.19 0.27
N LEU A 39 -13.01 -11.31 0.68
CA LEU A 39 -12.40 -10.37 1.64
C LEU A 39 -12.36 -8.95 1.08
N PHE A 40 -12.03 -8.76 -0.21
CA PHE A 40 -12.08 -7.44 -0.86
C PHE A 40 -13.49 -6.87 -0.90
N LEU A 41 -14.51 -7.69 -1.16
CA LEU A 41 -15.91 -7.26 -1.13
C LEU A 41 -16.35 -6.83 0.29
N MET A 42 -15.94 -7.57 1.31
CA MET A 42 -16.17 -7.20 2.71
C MET A 42 -15.44 -5.89 3.06
N TYR A 43 -14.19 -5.74 2.61
CA TYR A 43 -13.41 -4.52 2.77
C TYR A 43 -14.11 -3.31 2.14
N TYR A 44 -14.60 -3.44 0.90
CA TYR A 44 -15.36 -2.39 0.24
C TYR A 44 -16.57 -1.95 1.07
N ARG A 45 -17.38 -2.91 1.59
CA ARG A 45 -18.55 -2.61 2.40
C ARG A 45 -18.20 -1.85 3.67
N GLU A 46 -17.18 -2.27 4.38
CA GLU A 46 -16.67 -1.58 5.57
C GLU A 46 -16.15 -0.18 5.21
N LEU A 47 -15.38 -0.04 4.13
CA LEU A 47 -14.85 1.22 3.67
C LEU A 47 -15.96 2.23 3.38
N LYS A 48 -17.00 1.84 2.63
CA LYS A 48 -18.17 2.69 2.32
C LYS A 48 -18.94 3.06 3.59
N PHE A 49 -19.18 2.12 4.49
CA PHE A 49 -19.87 2.37 5.75
C PHE A 49 -19.14 3.40 6.62
N TRP A 50 -17.84 3.28 6.73
CA TRP A 50 -17.03 4.21 7.53
C TRP A 50 -16.79 5.55 6.81
N ASN A 51 -16.63 5.55 5.49
CA ASN A 51 -16.38 6.77 4.72
C ASN A 51 -17.53 7.77 4.81
N SER A 52 -18.76 7.31 5.08
CA SER A 52 -19.90 8.18 5.38
C SER A 52 -19.76 8.97 6.70
N ARG A 53 -18.78 8.64 7.55
CA ARG A 53 -18.54 9.22 8.88
C ARG A 53 -17.20 9.87 9.04
N ILE A 54 -16.19 9.35 8.34
CA ILE A 54 -14.81 9.83 8.38
C ILE A 54 -14.22 9.79 6.96
N ASN A 55 -13.37 10.74 6.62
CA ASN A 55 -12.76 10.80 5.28
C ASN A 55 -11.63 9.78 5.16
N LEU A 56 -11.93 8.61 4.62
CA LEU A 56 -10.97 7.54 4.30
C LEU A 56 -10.49 7.64 2.86
N ILE A 57 -11.42 7.86 1.95
CA ILE A 57 -11.26 8.05 0.51
C ILE A 57 -12.14 9.20 0.05
N ALA A 58 -11.99 9.65 -1.20
CA ALA A 58 -12.87 10.68 -1.75
C ALA A 58 -14.34 10.24 -1.70
N SER A 59 -15.23 11.14 -1.26
CA SER A 59 -16.63 10.81 -0.96
C SER A 59 -17.46 10.42 -2.19
N ALA A 60 -17.03 10.87 -3.37
CA ALA A 60 -17.71 10.62 -4.64
C ALA A 60 -17.22 9.34 -5.36
N GLU A 61 -16.27 8.58 -4.78
CA GLU A 61 -15.76 7.39 -5.45
C GLU A 61 -16.79 6.27 -5.52
N SER A 62 -17.03 5.81 -6.73
CA SER A 62 -17.85 4.64 -7.06
C SER A 62 -17.14 3.33 -6.66
N LEU A 63 -17.84 2.20 -6.74
CA LEU A 63 -17.19 0.88 -6.55
C LEU A 63 -16.06 0.64 -7.58
N PRO A 64 -16.24 0.92 -8.87
CA PRO A 64 -15.16 0.85 -9.85
C PRO A 64 -13.93 1.68 -9.46
N ASP A 65 -14.13 2.93 -9.01
CA ASP A 65 -13.03 3.80 -8.57
C ASP A 65 -12.25 3.19 -7.42
N ILE A 66 -12.96 2.65 -6.42
CA ILE A 66 -12.33 2.01 -5.25
C ILE A 66 -11.53 0.79 -5.66
N VAL A 67 -12.08 -0.04 -6.55
CA VAL A 67 -11.38 -1.21 -7.07
C VAL A 67 -10.11 -0.81 -7.81
N ILE A 68 -10.21 0.14 -8.74
CA ILE A 68 -9.08 0.51 -9.60
C ILE A 68 -8.04 1.34 -8.81
N LYS A 69 -8.49 2.44 -8.18
CA LYS A 69 -7.60 3.44 -7.58
C LYS A 69 -7.04 3.03 -6.22
N HIS A 70 -7.64 2.02 -5.57
CA HIS A 70 -7.18 1.59 -4.26
C HIS A 70 -6.79 0.12 -4.22
N PHE A 71 -7.66 -0.81 -4.64
CA PHE A 71 -7.34 -2.24 -4.55
C PHE A 71 -6.31 -2.64 -5.60
N LEU A 72 -6.58 -2.44 -6.89
CA LEU A 72 -5.64 -2.79 -7.96
C LEU A 72 -4.35 -1.99 -7.86
N ASP A 73 -4.43 -0.68 -7.59
CA ASP A 73 -3.25 0.17 -7.37
C ASP A 73 -2.34 -0.43 -6.28
N SER A 74 -2.91 -0.88 -5.16
CA SER A 74 -2.15 -1.55 -4.10
C SER A 74 -1.54 -2.89 -4.54
N LEU A 75 -2.27 -3.68 -5.32
CA LEU A 75 -1.83 -4.99 -5.81
C LEU A 75 -0.68 -4.89 -6.83
N THR A 76 -0.50 -3.73 -7.50
CA THR A 76 0.65 -3.49 -8.38
C THR A 76 2.00 -3.62 -7.66
N LEU A 77 2.01 -3.55 -6.31
CA LEU A 77 3.22 -3.76 -5.51
C LEU A 77 3.62 -5.23 -5.38
N ILE A 78 2.74 -6.21 -5.64
CA ILE A 78 3.04 -7.62 -5.40
C ILE A 78 4.32 -8.08 -6.11
N PRO A 79 4.55 -7.76 -7.40
CA PRO A 79 5.80 -8.11 -8.07
C PRO A 79 7.06 -7.42 -7.49
N CYS A 80 6.86 -6.40 -6.64
CA CYS A 80 7.92 -5.64 -5.98
C CYS A 80 8.18 -6.11 -4.54
N ILE A 81 7.43 -7.08 -4.03
CA ILE A 81 7.55 -7.61 -2.66
C ILE A 81 8.60 -8.71 -2.61
N PRO A 82 9.82 -8.44 -2.09
CA PRO A 82 10.88 -9.45 -2.08
C PRO A 82 10.72 -10.48 -0.96
N PHE A 83 9.87 -10.19 0.05
CA PHE A 83 9.68 -11.02 1.25
C PHE A 83 8.18 -11.23 1.51
N PRO A 84 7.52 -12.20 0.86
CA PRO A 84 6.07 -12.40 0.97
C PRO A 84 5.59 -12.84 2.37
N ASP A 85 6.48 -13.35 3.22
CA ASP A 85 6.27 -13.66 4.64
C ASP A 85 6.97 -12.68 5.60
N GLY A 86 7.57 -11.64 5.06
CA GLY A 86 8.35 -10.62 5.77
C GLY A 86 7.48 -9.66 6.61
N ARG A 87 8.18 -8.77 7.30
CA ARG A 87 7.57 -7.71 8.14
C ARG A 87 7.47 -6.43 7.32
N LEU A 88 6.25 -5.99 7.09
CA LEU A 88 5.95 -4.75 6.37
C LEU A 88 5.38 -3.71 7.32
N ILE A 89 5.84 -2.46 7.22
CA ILE A 89 5.18 -1.31 7.82
C ILE A 89 4.65 -0.37 6.72
N ASP A 90 3.41 0.07 6.90
CA ASP A 90 2.75 1.06 6.05
C ASP A 90 2.63 2.39 6.82
N ILE A 91 3.35 3.40 6.36
CA ILE A 91 3.42 4.72 7.01
C ILE A 91 2.29 5.60 6.48
N GLY A 92 1.40 6.03 7.38
CA GLY A 92 0.25 6.84 7.03
C GLY A 92 -0.79 6.08 6.23
N THR A 93 -1.09 4.87 6.66
CA THR A 93 -1.90 3.89 5.92
C THR A 93 -3.32 4.37 5.55
N GLY A 94 -3.87 5.34 6.27
CA GLY A 94 -5.18 5.91 5.99
C GLY A 94 -6.32 4.90 6.01
N GLY A 95 -6.89 4.64 4.85
CA GLY A 95 -7.89 3.60 4.63
C GLY A 95 -7.34 2.17 4.61
N GLY A 96 -6.06 1.95 4.95
CA GLY A 96 -5.41 0.63 4.92
C GLY A 96 -4.64 0.35 3.62
N PHE A 97 -4.31 1.37 2.86
CA PHE A 97 -3.67 1.26 1.55
C PHE A 97 -2.20 1.69 1.57
N PRO A 98 -1.28 0.88 1.01
CA PRO A 98 -1.52 -0.36 0.25
C PRO A 98 -1.55 -1.65 1.09
N ALA A 99 -1.26 -1.61 2.38
CA ALA A 99 -0.89 -2.79 3.16
C ALA A 99 -2.01 -3.83 3.35
N ILE A 100 -3.28 -3.43 3.50
CA ILE A 100 -4.37 -4.40 3.69
C ILE A 100 -4.67 -5.18 2.40
N PRO A 101 -4.76 -4.58 1.20
CA PRO A 101 -4.80 -5.34 -0.05
C PRO A 101 -3.64 -6.33 -0.21
N LEU A 102 -2.42 -5.91 0.12
CA LEU A 102 -1.25 -6.80 0.11
C LEU A 102 -1.41 -7.96 1.09
N LYS A 103 -1.89 -7.70 2.31
CA LYS A 103 -2.15 -8.74 3.32
C LYS A 103 -3.23 -9.73 2.89
N ILE A 104 -4.26 -9.28 2.19
CA ILE A 104 -5.29 -10.16 1.63
C ILE A 104 -4.68 -11.08 0.57
N ALA A 105 -3.87 -10.52 -0.33
CA ALA A 105 -3.25 -11.29 -1.42
C ALA A 105 -2.11 -12.20 -0.92
N LEU A 106 -1.31 -11.72 0.04
CA LEU A 106 -0.15 -12.40 0.63
C LEU A 106 -0.43 -12.71 2.10
N ASN A 107 -1.16 -13.79 2.36
CA ASN A 107 -1.65 -14.11 3.72
C ASN A 107 -0.53 -14.29 4.77
N SER A 108 0.67 -14.73 4.38
CA SER A 108 1.83 -14.88 5.28
C SER A 108 2.52 -13.56 5.64
N LEU A 109 2.21 -12.45 4.95
CA LEU A 109 2.81 -11.13 5.21
C LEU A 109 2.46 -10.65 6.64
N LYS A 110 3.47 -10.19 7.38
CA LYS A 110 3.28 -9.61 8.72
C LYS A 110 3.20 -8.09 8.61
N VAL A 111 2.03 -7.53 8.86
CA VAL A 111 1.75 -6.11 8.58
C VAL A 111 1.68 -5.28 9.84
N THR A 112 2.32 -4.11 9.81
CA THR A 112 2.13 -3.04 10.79
C THR A 112 1.57 -1.82 10.09
N LEU A 113 0.40 -1.37 10.50
CA LEU A 113 -0.26 -0.16 10.01
C LEU A 113 0.05 0.98 10.97
N LEU A 114 0.67 2.04 10.48
CA LEU A 114 0.97 3.25 11.26
C LEU A 114 0.04 4.38 10.82
N GLU A 115 -0.78 4.88 11.75
CA GLU A 115 -1.78 5.91 11.48
C GLU A 115 -1.97 6.84 12.68
N ALA A 116 -1.80 8.14 12.48
CA ALA A 116 -1.89 9.14 13.54
C ALA A 116 -3.34 9.45 13.95
N SER A 117 -4.29 9.34 13.02
CA SER A 117 -5.70 9.67 13.25
C SER A 117 -6.42 8.58 14.03
N ARG A 118 -6.84 8.88 15.25
CA ARG A 118 -7.63 7.95 16.10
C ARG A 118 -8.90 7.44 15.40
N LYS A 119 -9.56 8.30 14.61
CA LYS A 119 -10.76 7.90 13.85
C LYS A 119 -10.45 6.83 12.82
N LYS A 120 -9.36 7.03 12.04
CA LYS A 120 -8.91 6.05 11.04
C LYS A 120 -8.42 4.76 11.70
N VAL A 121 -7.73 4.85 12.83
CA VAL A 121 -7.34 3.67 13.63
C VAL A 121 -8.55 2.86 14.09
N SER A 122 -9.65 3.51 14.49
CA SER A 122 -10.89 2.81 14.85
C SER A 122 -11.48 2.03 13.66
N PHE A 123 -11.46 2.62 12.47
CA PHE A 123 -11.82 1.93 11.23
C PHE A 123 -10.91 0.71 10.98
N LEU A 124 -9.59 0.90 11.02
CA LEU A 124 -8.63 -0.19 10.78
C LEU A 124 -8.80 -1.36 11.75
N LYS A 125 -9.11 -1.07 13.03
CA LYS A 125 -9.41 -2.10 14.04
C LYS A 125 -10.71 -2.84 13.73
N SER A 126 -11.76 -2.13 13.27
CA SER A 126 -13.00 -2.75 12.80
C SER A 126 -12.74 -3.64 11.60
N LEU A 127 -12.06 -3.11 10.60
CA LEU A 127 -11.73 -3.81 9.36
C LEU A 127 -10.91 -5.08 9.62
N ARG A 128 -9.86 -5.01 10.45
CA ARG A 128 -9.07 -6.18 10.86
C ARG A 128 -9.94 -7.28 11.45
N ARG A 129 -10.90 -6.92 12.31
CA ARG A 129 -11.82 -7.87 12.94
C ARG A 129 -12.78 -8.47 11.93
N VAL A 130 -13.40 -7.65 11.07
CA VAL A 130 -14.36 -8.09 10.06
C VAL A 130 -13.70 -9.04 9.06
N LEU A 131 -12.49 -8.72 8.60
CA LEU A 131 -11.74 -9.54 7.66
C LEU A 131 -10.98 -10.70 8.33
N ASN A 132 -11.01 -10.79 9.69
CA ASN A 132 -10.27 -11.79 10.47
C ASN A 132 -8.77 -11.89 10.09
N LEU A 133 -8.11 -10.76 9.84
CA LEU A 133 -6.72 -10.73 9.45
C LEU A 133 -5.79 -10.97 10.64
N GLN A 134 -5.00 -12.04 10.55
CA GLN A 134 -3.97 -12.39 11.52
C GLN A 134 -2.65 -11.67 11.20
N ASP A 135 -1.70 -11.65 12.14
CA ASP A 135 -0.37 -11.04 11.97
C ASP A 135 -0.42 -9.58 11.48
N MET A 136 -1.41 -8.84 11.95
CA MET A 136 -1.59 -7.42 11.65
C MET A 136 -1.60 -6.58 12.94
N LYS A 137 -0.65 -5.66 13.07
CA LYS A 137 -0.56 -4.67 14.15
C LYS A 137 -1.08 -3.32 13.67
N ILE A 138 -1.69 -2.54 14.55
CA ILE A 138 -2.16 -1.19 14.26
C ILE A 138 -1.61 -0.28 15.35
N LEU A 139 -0.78 0.68 14.96
CA LEU A 139 -0.14 1.66 15.83
C LEU A 139 -0.82 3.02 15.63
N ASN A 140 -1.28 3.61 16.73
CA ASN A 140 -1.88 4.95 16.70
C ASN A 140 -0.85 5.97 17.15
N GLU A 141 0.08 6.29 16.29
CA GLU A 141 1.15 7.24 16.56
C GLU A 141 1.67 7.86 15.26
N ARG A 142 2.49 8.90 15.37
CA ARG A 142 3.23 9.48 14.26
C ARG A 142 4.52 8.71 14.03
N VAL A 143 5.04 8.77 12.81
CA VAL A 143 6.30 8.09 12.47
C VAL A 143 7.48 8.67 13.25
N GLU A 144 7.47 9.99 13.52
CA GLU A 144 8.47 10.68 14.32
C GLU A 144 8.53 10.10 15.74
N ASP A 145 7.38 9.84 16.35
CA ASP A 145 7.31 9.28 17.71
C ASP A 145 7.79 7.83 17.70
N LEU A 146 7.42 7.05 16.68
CA LEU A 146 7.84 5.65 16.54
C LEU A 146 9.35 5.49 16.46
N ILE A 147 10.07 6.34 15.74
CA ILE A 147 11.53 6.25 15.58
C ILE A 147 12.29 6.72 16.83
N THR A 148 11.72 7.60 17.64
CA THR A 148 12.35 8.12 18.86
C THR A 148 12.16 7.21 20.07
N GLN A 149 11.13 6.35 20.09
CA GLN A 149 10.87 5.41 21.18
C GLN A 149 11.85 4.24 21.13
N ALA A 150 12.93 4.33 21.90
CA ALA A 150 13.96 3.32 22.22
C ALA A 150 14.43 2.40 21.08
N PRO A 151 15.62 1.80 21.15
CA PRO A 151 16.21 1.22 19.95
C PRO A 151 15.21 0.32 19.28
N CYS A 152 14.62 0.82 18.26
CA CYS A 152 13.75 0.20 17.33
C CYS A 152 14.68 -0.54 16.36
N PRO A 153 15.30 -1.68 16.69
CA PRO A 153 16.31 -2.29 15.86
C PRO A 153 15.68 -2.94 14.66
N ASN A 154 16.20 -2.65 13.49
CA ASN A 154 16.09 -3.45 12.26
C ASN A 154 14.75 -4.19 12.09
N ARG A 155 13.71 -3.43 11.84
CA ARG A 155 12.40 -3.83 12.24
C ARG A 155 11.58 -4.41 11.15
N PHE A 156 11.70 -3.78 9.99
CA PHE A 156 10.84 -4.11 8.88
C PHE A 156 11.69 -4.50 7.67
N ASP A 157 11.29 -5.56 7.06
CA ASP A 157 11.90 -6.03 5.83
C ASP A 157 11.44 -5.16 4.65
N MET A 158 10.27 -4.52 4.83
CA MET A 158 9.68 -3.59 3.86
C MET A 158 9.02 -2.41 4.56
N VAL A 159 9.30 -1.21 4.06
CA VAL A 159 8.63 0.04 4.43
C VAL A 159 7.87 0.53 3.21
N VAL A 160 6.57 0.72 3.33
CA VAL A 160 5.73 1.21 2.22
C VAL A 160 4.99 2.47 2.63
N SER A 161 4.68 3.32 1.66
CA SER A 161 3.75 4.44 1.82
C SER A 161 3.13 4.81 0.49
N ARG A 162 1.87 5.24 0.54
CA ARG A 162 1.15 5.83 -0.58
C ARG A 162 0.72 7.25 -0.24
N ALA A 163 1.38 8.24 -0.83
CA ALA A 163 1.04 9.68 -0.75
C ALA A 163 0.89 10.29 0.66
N ALA A 164 1.44 9.66 1.71
CA ALA A 164 1.30 10.17 3.09
C ALA A 164 2.29 11.30 3.40
N LEU A 165 3.48 11.28 2.79
CA LEU A 165 4.58 12.20 3.04
C LEU A 165 5.26 12.62 1.73
N LYS A 166 5.96 13.76 1.74
CA LYS A 166 6.90 14.11 0.66
C LYS A 166 8.03 13.10 0.62
N LEU A 167 8.59 12.83 -0.56
CA LEU A 167 9.59 11.79 -0.74
C LEU A 167 10.83 11.97 0.16
N PRO A 168 11.43 13.18 0.32
CA PRO A 168 12.58 13.37 1.21
C PRO A 168 12.28 12.97 2.67
N GLU A 169 11.14 13.39 3.17
CA GLU A 169 10.70 13.10 4.54
C GLU A 169 10.40 11.60 4.71
N TYR A 170 9.72 10.98 3.74
CA TYR A 170 9.45 9.56 3.75
C TYR A 170 10.74 8.73 3.79
N LEU A 171 11.75 9.08 2.98
CA LEU A 171 13.03 8.37 2.95
C LEU A 171 13.81 8.55 4.26
N ARG A 172 13.76 9.75 4.87
CA ARG A 172 14.37 10.01 6.17
C ARG A 172 13.83 9.06 7.25
N PHE A 173 12.54 8.83 7.29
CA PHE A 173 11.95 7.87 8.24
C PHE A 173 12.15 6.43 7.81
N GLY A 174 12.01 6.14 6.54
CA GLY A 174 12.15 4.79 5.98
C GLY A 174 13.51 4.17 6.29
N LYS A 175 14.59 4.95 6.17
CA LYS A 175 15.96 4.46 6.46
C LYS A 175 16.14 4.01 7.92
N GLU A 176 15.44 4.62 8.87
CA GLU A 176 15.50 4.25 10.29
C GLU A 176 14.68 2.98 10.57
N LEU A 177 13.62 2.75 9.80
CA LEU A 177 12.69 1.65 9.98
C LEU A 177 13.09 0.39 9.21
N VAL A 178 13.72 0.50 8.08
CA VAL A 178 14.06 -0.64 7.22
C VAL A 178 15.27 -1.42 7.75
N SER A 179 15.21 -2.75 7.66
CA SER A 179 16.34 -3.63 7.96
C SER A 179 17.50 -3.45 6.94
N PRO A 180 18.73 -3.88 7.27
CA PRO A 180 19.88 -3.69 6.37
C PRO A 180 19.69 -4.23 4.95
N HIS A 181 18.97 -5.35 4.81
CA HIS A 181 18.69 -5.99 3.52
C HIS A 181 17.27 -5.72 3.00
N GLY A 182 16.51 -4.88 3.72
CA GLY A 182 15.15 -4.54 3.39
C GLY A 182 15.02 -3.53 2.26
N VAL A 183 13.78 -3.19 1.94
CA VAL A 183 13.43 -2.23 0.89
C VAL A 183 12.50 -1.14 1.41
N ILE A 184 12.66 0.07 0.86
CA ILE A 184 11.73 1.18 1.06
C ILE A 184 11.01 1.38 -0.26
N ILE A 185 9.69 1.29 -0.28
CA ILE A 185 8.87 1.32 -1.48
C ILE A 185 7.95 2.54 -1.42
N ALA A 186 8.07 3.46 -2.38
CA ALA A 186 7.21 4.62 -2.52
C ALA A 186 6.34 4.50 -3.77
N MET A 187 5.01 4.60 -3.58
CA MET A 187 4.05 4.67 -4.70
C MET A 187 3.85 6.13 -5.09
N LYS A 188 4.11 6.44 -6.36
CA LYS A 188 4.06 7.79 -6.91
C LYS A 188 3.23 7.86 -8.20
N GLY A 189 2.76 9.07 -8.52
CA GLY A 189 2.10 9.38 -9.79
C GLY A 189 3.06 9.88 -10.87
N ALA A 190 2.51 10.54 -11.90
CA ALA A 190 3.27 11.00 -13.07
C ALA A 190 4.43 11.97 -12.75
N ASN A 191 4.36 12.73 -11.67
CA ASN A 191 5.38 13.72 -11.29
C ASN A 191 6.57 13.13 -10.50
N TYR A 192 6.72 11.81 -10.46
CA TYR A 192 7.74 11.15 -9.65
C TYR A 192 9.18 11.55 -9.99
N GLN A 193 9.44 11.92 -11.24
CA GLN A 193 10.78 12.33 -11.69
C GLN A 193 11.23 13.61 -10.98
N HIS A 194 10.35 14.60 -10.86
CA HIS A 194 10.63 15.80 -10.11
C HIS A 194 10.89 15.51 -8.62
N GLU A 195 10.09 14.61 -8.04
CA GLU A 195 10.31 14.20 -6.64
C GLU A 195 11.64 13.43 -6.46
N LEU A 196 12.13 12.73 -7.50
CA LEU A 196 13.45 12.09 -7.47
C LEU A 196 14.57 13.11 -7.54
N GLU A 197 14.43 14.18 -8.34
CA GLU A 197 15.40 15.28 -8.39
C GLU A 197 15.58 15.90 -7.01
N ASP A 198 14.49 16.09 -6.25
CA ASP A 198 14.50 16.66 -4.90
C ASP A 198 15.26 15.80 -3.87
N VAL A 199 15.55 14.54 -4.17
CA VAL A 199 16.19 13.62 -3.21
C VAL A 199 17.58 13.17 -3.64
N ASN A 200 18.02 13.43 -4.86
CA ASN A 200 19.30 12.93 -5.38
C ASN A 200 20.48 13.27 -4.45
N ASP A 201 20.53 14.51 -3.96
CA ASP A 201 21.64 14.99 -3.12
C ASP A 201 21.63 14.40 -1.71
N ILE A 202 20.47 13.93 -1.24
CA ILE A 202 20.31 13.41 0.14
C ILE A 202 20.36 11.89 0.23
N LEU A 203 20.30 11.18 -0.88
CA LEU A 203 20.35 9.71 -0.87
C LEU A 203 21.64 9.18 -0.27
N GLU A 204 22.78 9.76 -0.66
CA GLU A 204 24.11 9.39 -0.14
C GLU A 204 24.22 9.69 1.35
N GLU A 205 23.79 10.88 1.79
CA GLU A 205 23.73 11.27 3.21
C GLU A 205 22.91 10.30 4.03
N TYR A 206 21.77 9.80 3.47
CA TYR A 206 20.91 8.84 4.14
C TYR A 206 21.45 7.42 4.09
N GLY A 207 22.53 7.14 3.35
CA GLY A 207 23.06 5.81 3.17
C GLY A 207 22.08 4.88 2.46
N ILE A 208 21.33 5.40 1.49
CA ILE A 208 20.39 4.67 0.67
C ILE A 208 20.59 5.00 -0.81
N PHE A 209 20.11 4.15 -1.69
CA PHE A 209 20.14 4.39 -3.14
C PHE A 209 18.85 3.93 -3.80
N LEU A 210 18.50 4.53 -4.91
CA LEU A 210 17.41 4.10 -5.77
C LEU A 210 17.85 2.83 -6.51
N ALA A 211 17.24 1.70 -6.15
CA ALA A 211 17.57 0.40 -6.72
C ALA A 211 16.79 0.10 -7.99
N GLU A 212 15.53 0.54 -8.04
CA GLU A 212 14.63 0.23 -9.15
C GLU A 212 13.52 1.27 -9.26
N VAL A 213 13.08 1.53 -10.50
CA VAL A 213 11.84 2.27 -10.83
C VAL A 213 10.99 1.37 -11.73
N ARG A 214 9.78 1.06 -11.29
CA ARG A 214 8.78 0.38 -12.11
C ARG A 214 7.67 1.34 -12.48
N SER A 215 7.47 1.54 -13.76
CA SER A 215 6.38 2.36 -14.30
C SER A 215 5.30 1.49 -14.90
N LEU A 216 4.06 1.82 -14.62
CA LEU A 216 2.89 1.11 -15.14
C LEU A 216 1.71 2.07 -15.33
N ALA A 217 0.70 1.64 -16.07
CA ALA A 217 -0.59 2.30 -16.15
C ALA A 217 -1.64 1.40 -15.46
N LEU A 218 -2.52 2.01 -14.67
CA LEU A 218 -3.64 1.27 -14.08
C LEU A 218 -4.62 0.86 -15.17
N PRO A 219 -5.19 -0.35 -15.12
CA PRO A 219 -6.18 -0.79 -16.07
C PRO A 219 -7.40 0.14 -16.03
N CYS A 220 -8.08 0.26 -17.14
CA CYS A 220 -9.30 1.05 -17.37
C CYS A 220 -9.14 2.57 -17.27
N THR A 221 -8.35 3.12 -16.37
CA THR A 221 -8.16 4.57 -16.24
C THR A 221 -6.94 5.06 -17.02
N GLY A 222 -5.95 4.19 -17.24
CA GLY A 222 -4.66 4.58 -17.81
C GLY A 222 -3.82 5.47 -16.87
N ASP A 223 -4.24 5.63 -15.62
CA ASP A 223 -3.51 6.43 -14.65
C ASP A 223 -2.10 5.91 -14.47
N PHE A 224 -1.13 6.77 -14.73
CA PHE A 224 0.28 6.44 -14.58
C PHE A 224 0.65 6.24 -13.12
N ARG A 225 1.46 5.20 -12.87
CA ARG A 225 2.06 4.90 -11.55
C ARG A 225 3.55 4.62 -11.71
N ALA A 226 4.31 5.11 -10.74
CA ALA A 226 5.71 4.76 -10.55
C ALA A 226 5.90 4.17 -9.14
N ILE A 227 6.53 3.01 -9.09
CA ILE A 227 6.94 2.36 -7.86
C ILE A 227 8.44 2.56 -7.74
N LEU A 228 8.85 3.32 -6.73
CA LEU A 228 10.26 3.62 -6.46
C LEU A 228 10.74 2.70 -5.35
N ILE A 229 11.81 1.94 -5.60
CA ILE A 229 12.37 0.97 -4.66
C ILE A 229 13.76 1.44 -4.26
N PHE A 230 13.93 1.75 -2.98
CA PHE A 230 15.21 2.15 -2.40
C PHE A 230 15.76 1.05 -1.51
N ARG A 231 17.08 0.97 -1.40
CA ARG A 231 17.81 0.04 -0.52
C ARG A 231 18.88 0.78 0.28
N LYS A 232 19.28 0.20 1.42
CA LYS A 232 20.44 0.69 2.16
C LYS A 232 21.75 0.38 1.40
N SER A 233 22.65 1.34 1.39
CA SER A 233 24.03 1.13 1.00
C SER A 233 24.71 0.29 2.09
N LEU A 234 25.09 -0.92 1.76
CA LEU A 234 25.84 -1.76 2.71
C LEU A 234 27.26 -1.26 2.72
N SER A 235 27.74 -0.76 3.86
CA SER A 235 29.16 -0.47 4.03
C SER A 235 29.95 -1.74 3.72
N ARG A 236 30.90 -1.66 2.82
CA ARG A 236 31.90 -2.75 2.67
C ARG A 236 32.71 -2.79 3.96
N THR A 237 32.41 -3.76 4.84
CA THR A 237 33.27 -4.14 5.96
C THR A 237 34.55 -4.75 5.45
#